data_06678385c32b4b2682eaddf8258670b0
#
_entry.id   06678385c32b4b2682eaddf8258670b0
#
_cell.length_a   1.000
_cell.length_b   1.000
_cell.length_c   1.000
_cell.angle_alpha   90.00
_cell.angle_beta   90.00
_cell.angle_gamma   90.00
#
_symmetry.space_group_name_H-M   'P 1'
#
loop_
_entity.id
_entity.type
_entity.pdbx_description
1 polymer ?
#
loop_
_entity_poly.entity_id
_entity_poly.type
_entity_poly.pdbx_seq_one_letter_code
_entity_poly.pdbx_strand_id
1 'polypeptide(L)'
;MIDPASARVARLATAGADGRPHVVPICFVLDGDTLYTAVDEKPKRTRELQRLRNIAANPHVEVLIDHYEEDWSRLWWARVRGRAQVVERDDRAFRLLAEKYAQYRETPPPGPVIVVEIEGRAAWHAGETGERHGSVPGVEP
;
A
#
# COMPACT_ATOMS: atom_id res chain seq x y z
N MET A 1 -19.11 -6.46 -4.46
CA MET A 1 -18.09 -5.63 -5.08
C MET A 1 -17.02 -5.28 -4.10
N ILE A 2 -15.77 -5.37 -4.51
CA ILE A 2 -14.68 -5.07 -3.60
C ILE A 2 -14.40 -3.58 -3.63
N ASP A 3 -13.91 -3.08 -2.52
CA ASP A 3 -13.58 -1.67 -2.42
C ASP A 3 -12.23 -1.54 -1.70
N PRO A 4 -11.15 -1.72 -2.42
CA PRO A 4 -9.84 -1.68 -1.79
C PRO A 4 -9.53 -0.35 -1.10
N ALA A 5 -10.09 0.75 -1.62
CA ALA A 5 -9.79 2.06 -1.04
C ALA A 5 -10.31 2.21 0.37
N SER A 6 -11.34 1.45 0.75
CA SER A 6 -11.89 1.57 2.09
C SER A 6 -11.20 0.67 3.10
N ALA A 7 -10.31 -0.20 2.67
CA ALA A 7 -9.60 -1.06 3.59
C ALA A 7 -8.75 -0.23 4.53
N ARG A 8 -8.58 -0.72 5.75
CA ARG A 8 -7.88 0.06 6.78
C ARG A 8 -6.38 -0.20 6.81
N VAL A 9 -5.93 -1.29 6.25
CA VAL A 9 -4.51 -1.63 6.25
C VAL A 9 -4.17 -2.30 4.92
N ALA A 10 -2.97 -2.08 4.47
CA ALA A 10 -2.42 -2.75 3.30
C ALA A 10 -1.01 -3.21 3.63
N ARG A 11 -0.39 -3.95 2.74
CA ARG A 11 0.99 -4.42 2.93
C ARG A 11 1.83 -3.88 1.81
N LEU A 12 2.90 -3.21 2.18
CA LEU A 12 3.82 -2.60 1.23
C LEU A 12 5.06 -3.48 1.11
N ALA A 13 5.36 -3.90 -0.09
CA ALA A 13 6.54 -4.71 -0.38
C ALA A 13 7.56 -3.86 -1.12
N THR A 14 8.79 -3.89 -0.64
CA THR A 14 9.91 -3.19 -1.26
C THR A 14 11.09 -4.14 -1.33
N ALA A 15 12.05 -3.81 -2.15
CA ALA A 15 13.29 -4.57 -2.21
C ALA A 15 14.41 -3.60 -2.49
N GLY A 16 15.52 -3.78 -1.83
CA GLY A 16 16.65 -2.89 -2.01
C GLY A 16 17.59 -3.35 -3.11
N ALA A 17 18.80 -2.83 -3.08
CA ALA A 17 19.78 -3.15 -4.10
C ALA A 17 20.15 -4.63 -4.12
N ASP A 18 20.06 -5.30 -2.98
CA ASP A 18 20.40 -6.72 -2.91
C ASP A 18 19.22 -7.62 -3.29
N GLY A 19 18.06 -7.05 -3.62
CA GLY A 19 16.92 -7.84 -4.02
C GLY A 19 16.17 -8.52 -2.91
N ARG A 20 16.56 -8.32 -1.65
CA ARG A 20 15.88 -8.98 -0.54
C ARG A 20 14.52 -8.34 -0.31
N PRO A 21 13.44 -9.13 -0.34
CA PRO A 21 12.11 -8.54 -0.13
C PRO A 21 11.88 -8.12 1.31
N HIS A 22 11.07 -7.10 1.48
CA HIS A 22 10.74 -6.55 2.79
C HIS A 22 9.27 -6.14 2.74
N VAL A 23 8.48 -6.55 3.72
CA VAL A 23 7.04 -6.30 3.71
C VAL A 23 6.62 -5.74 5.06
N VAL A 24 5.84 -4.67 5.03
CA VAL A 24 5.33 -4.06 6.26
C VAL A 24 3.87 -3.68 6.08
N PRO A 25 3.08 -3.65 7.17
CA PRO A 25 1.72 -3.12 7.07
C PRO A 25 1.77 -1.60 7.02
N ILE A 26 0.82 -1.00 6.34
CA ILE A 26 0.75 0.45 6.21
C ILE A 26 -0.70 0.91 6.28
N CYS A 27 -0.88 2.15 6.72
CA CYS A 27 -2.11 2.90 6.49
C CYS A 27 -1.91 3.63 5.17
N PHE A 28 -2.96 3.80 4.39
CA PHE A 28 -2.80 4.32 3.05
C PHE A 28 -4.06 4.99 2.55
N VAL A 29 -3.91 5.81 1.50
CA VAL A 29 -5.06 6.29 0.74
C VAL A 29 -4.78 6.11 -0.73
N LEU A 30 -5.82 5.77 -1.47
CA LEU A 30 -5.77 5.70 -2.92
C LEU A 30 -6.42 6.97 -3.47
N ASP A 31 -5.76 7.62 -4.38
CA ASP A 31 -6.24 8.86 -4.98
C ASP A 31 -5.97 8.75 -6.48
N GLY A 32 -6.93 8.19 -7.21
CA GLY A 32 -6.73 7.95 -8.64
C GLY A 32 -5.62 6.94 -8.86
N ASP A 33 -4.60 7.37 -9.58
CA ASP A 33 -3.47 6.51 -9.87
C ASP A 33 -2.30 6.72 -8.91
N THR A 34 -2.57 7.32 -7.76
CA THR A 34 -1.54 7.54 -6.75
C THR A 34 -1.95 6.90 -5.44
N LEU A 35 -1.00 6.27 -4.77
CA LEU A 35 -1.21 5.75 -3.44
C LEU A 35 -0.26 6.48 -2.51
N TYR A 36 -0.78 6.95 -1.37
CA TYR A 36 0.06 7.63 -0.38
C TYR A 36 0.08 6.85 0.91
N THR A 37 1.24 6.79 1.51
CA THR A 37 1.37 6.30 2.88
C THR A 37 2.43 7.14 3.56
N ALA A 38 2.24 7.44 4.83
CA ALA A 38 3.18 8.28 5.56
C ALA A 38 3.82 7.47 6.67
N VAL A 39 5.06 7.79 6.97
CA VAL A 39 5.74 7.17 8.07
C VAL A 39 5.19 7.80 9.34
N ASP A 40 4.68 6.99 10.24
CA ASP A 40 4.07 7.49 11.46
C ASP A 40 4.86 7.10 12.71
N GLU A 41 6.03 6.53 12.53
CA GLU A 41 6.87 6.23 13.67
C GLU A 41 8.15 7.00 13.54
N LYS A 42 8.68 7.46 14.63
CA LYS A 42 9.90 8.22 14.60
C LYS A 42 11.08 7.29 14.45
N PRO A 43 11.98 7.59 13.54
CA PRO A 43 13.15 6.75 13.37
C PRO A 43 13.96 6.80 14.66
N LYS A 44 14.53 5.69 15.06
CA LYS A 44 15.32 5.67 16.21
C LYS A 44 16.65 6.25 15.90
N ARG A 45 16.97 7.34 16.55
CA ARG A 45 18.22 8.02 16.38
C ARG A 45 18.50 8.26 14.94
N THR A 46 19.56 7.76 14.43
CA THR A 46 19.92 8.04 13.05
C THR A 46 19.54 6.95 12.10
N ARG A 47 18.82 5.93 12.57
CA ARG A 47 18.54 4.82 11.71
C ARG A 47 17.37 5.08 10.81
N GLU A 48 17.56 4.98 9.54
CA GLU A 48 16.51 5.07 8.58
C GLU A 48 15.73 3.78 8.54
N LEU A 49 14.47 3.83 8.26
CA LEU A 49 13.67 2.63 8.12
C LEU A 49 14.08 1.88 6.86
N GLN A 50 14.01 0.56 6.93
CA GLN A 50 14.44 -0.27 5.82
C GLN A 50 13.67 0.03 4.55
N ARG A 51 12.36 0.26 4.64
CA ARG A 51 11.58 0.53 3.44
C ARG A 51 12.00 1.81 2.75
N LEU A 52 12.45 2.80 3.50
CA LEU A 52 12.92 4.04 2.89
C LEU A 52 14.25 3.83 2.16
N ARG A 53 15.14 3.05 2.76
CA ARG A 53 16.41 2.73 2.12
C ARG A 53 16.17 1.92 0.86
N ASN A 54 15.22 0.99 0.92
CA ASN A 54 14.92 0.15 -0.23
C ASN A 54 14.40 0.99 -1.39
N ILE A 55 13.47 1.91 -1.12
CA ILE A 55 12.89 2.74 -2.17
C ILE A 55 13.95 3.64 -2.80
N ALA A 56 14.87 4.15 -1.99
CA ALA A 56 15.93 4.98 -2.54
C ALA A 56 16.81 4.21 -3.52
N ALA A 57 17.03 2.93 -3.27
CA ALA A 57 17.84 2.11 -4.15
C ALA A 57 17.03 1.49 -5.28
N ASN A 58 15.76 1.21 -5.05
CA ASN A 58 14.91 0.53 -6.02
C ASN A 58 13.49 1.06 -5.87
N PRO A 59 13.01 1.88 -6.79
CA PRO A 59 11.70 2.51 -6.64
C PRO A 59 10.52 1.58 -6.92
N HIS A 60 10.75 0.38 -7.38
CA HIS A 60 9.65 -0.52 -7.71
C HIS A 60 9.06 -1.12 -6.45
N VAL A 61 7.75 -0.97 -6.27
CA VAL A 61 7.06 -1.45 -5.08
C VAL A 61 5.78 -2.14 -5.46
N GLU A 62 5.26 -2.94 -4.54
CA GLU A 62 3.92 -3.51 -4.69
C GLU A 62 3.18 -3.35 -3.39
N VAL A 63 1.87 -3.19 -3.49
CA VAL A 63 1.01 -3.05 -2.32
C VAL A 63 -0.12 -4.05 -2.44
N LEU A 64 -0.31 -4.84 -1.41
CA LEU A 64 -1.39 -5.83 -1.38
C LEU A 64 -2.45 -5.38 -0.39
N ILE A 65 -3.69 -5.37 -0.84
CA ILE A 65 -4.84 -5.03 -0.02
C ILE A 65 -5.76 -6.23 -0.09
N ASP A 66 -6.11 -6.80 1.04
CA ASP A 66 -6.88 -8.02 1.00
C ASP A 66 -7.88 -8.10 2.13
N HIS A 67 -8.80 -9.01 1.99
CA HIS A 67 -9.84 -9.23 2.98
C HIS A 67 -9.99 -10.72 3.21
N TYR A 68 -9.85 -11.12 4.46
CA TYR A 68 -10.04 -12.51 4.85
C TYR A 68 -11.18 -12.64 5.85
N GLU A 69 -12.02 -13.64 5.67
CA GLU A 69 -12.99 -14.01 6.67
C GLU A 69 -13.29 -15.48 6.47
N GLU A 70 -13.95 -16.10 7.43
CA GLU A 70 -14.20 -17.54 7.36
C GLU A 70 -15.20 -17.93 6.27
N ASP A 71 -16.05 -17.00 5.85
CA ASP A 71 -16.91 -17.24 4.71
C ASP A 71 -16.10 -16.92 3.46
N TRP A 72 -15.51 -17.93 2.85
CA TRP A 72 -14.61 -17.75 1.73
C TRP A 72 -15.28 -17.18 0.49
N SER A 73 -16.60 -17.20 0.41
CA SER A 73 -17.28 -16.60 -0.73
C SER A 73 -17.16 -15.08 -0.71
N ARG A 74 -16.63 -14.51 0.37
CA ARG A 74 -16.49 -13.08 0.51
C ARG A 74 -15.04 -12.61 0.44
N LEU A 75 -14.12 -13.49 0.14
CA LEU A 75 -12.71 -13.13 0.06
C LEU A 75 -12.43 -12.30 -1.17
N TRP A 76 -11.49 -11.39 -1.04
CA TRP A 76 -10.99 -10.64 -2.18
C TRP A 76 -9.57 -10.14 -1.91
N TRP A 77 -8.87 -9.84 -2.97
CA TRP A 77 -7.61 -9.12 -2.84
C TRP A 77 -7.43 -8.19 -4.03
N ALA A 78 -6.65 -7.15 -3.82
CA ALA A 78 -6.24 -6.24 -4.86
C ALA A 78 -4.75 -5.98 -4.69
N ARG A 79 -4.05 -5.82 -5.79
CA ARG A 79 -2.62 -5.57 -5.75
C ARG A 79 -2.32 -4.44 -6.72
N VAL A 80 -1.55 -3.47 -6.27
CA VAL A 80 -1.08 -2.42 -7.15
C VAL A 80 0.42 -2.47 -7.18
N ARG A 81 1.01 -2.19 -8.32
CA ARG A 81 2.43 -2.07 -8.40
C ARG A 81 2.74 -0.74 -9.02
N GLY A 82 3.84 -0.17 -8.64
CA GLY A 82 4.19 1.14 -9.13
C GLY A 82 5.57 1.56 -8.74
N ARG A 83 5.79 2.86 -8.88
CA ARG A 83 7.06 3.45 -8.66
C ARG A 83 6.91 4.39 -7.51
N ALA A 84 7.75 4.22 -6.49
CA ALA A 84 7.64 4.99 -5.26
C ALA A 84 8.73 6.03 -5.15
N GLN A 85 8.39 7.14 -4.50
CA GLN A 85 9.40 8.09 -4.12
C GLN A 85 9.07 8.58 -2.74
N VAL A 86 10.08 9.02 -2.02
CA VAL A 86 9.93 9.50 -0.66
C VAL A 86 10.07 11.00 -0.68
N VAL A 87 9.08 11.71 -0.15
CA VAL A 87 9.13 13.16 -0.05
C VAL A 87 8.96 13.55 1.40
N GLU A 88 9.59 14.65 1.78
CA GLU A 88 9.53 15.08 3.16
C GLU A 88 8.12 15.42 3.58
N ARG A 89 7.34 16.01 2.73
CA ARG A 89 6.02 16.44 3.07
C ARG A 89 5.14 16.49 1.83
N ASP A 90 3.90 16.17 1.98
CA ASP A 90 2.92 16.26 0.90
C ASP A 90 1.58 16.61 1.54
N ASP A 91 1.15 17.87 1.36
CA ASP A 91 -0.04 18.36 2.03
C ASP A 91 -1.32 17.62 1.57
N ARG A 92 -1.38 17.24 0.30
CA ARG A 92 -2.53 16.49 -0.17
C ARG A 92 -2.58 15.13 0.49
N ALA A 93 -1.45 14.47 0.62
CA ALA A 93 -1.40 13.17 1.28
C ALA A 93 -1.84 13.28 2.72
N PHE A 94 -1.36 14.29 3.44
CA PHE A 94 -1.73 14.46 4.83
C PHE A 94 -3.24 14.73 4.98
N ARG A 95 -3.79 15.54 4.07
CA ARG A 95 -5.22 15.83 4.14
C ARG A 95 -6.04 14.57 3.88
N LEU A 96 -5.70 13.80 2.87
CA LEU A 96 -6.45 12.60 2.55
C LEU A 96 -6.32 11.53 3.63
N LEU A 97 -5.12 11.40 4.21
CA LEU A 97 -4.93 10.45 5.29
C LEU A 97 -5.73 10.86 6.52
N ALA A 98 -5.81 12.16 6.82
CA ALA A 98 -6.59 12.63 7.96
C ALA A 98 -8.08 12.41 7.72
N GLU A 99 -8.53 12.56 6.48
CA GLU A 99 -9.94 12.29 6.19
C GLU A 99 -10.28 10.83 6.42
N LYS A 100 -9.37 9.94 6.11
CA LYS A 100 -9.64 8.52 6.21
C LYS A 100 -9.44 7.98 7.61
N TYR A 101 -8.41 8.43 8.32
CA TYR A 101 -8.03 7.86 9.61
C TYR A 101 -8.20 8.87 10.74
N ALA A 102 -9.09 8.56 11.70
CA ALA A 102 -9.30 9.43 12.85
C ALA A 102 -8.03 9.69 13.63
N GLN A 103 -7.17 8.67 13.73
CA GLN A 103 -5.91 8.80 14.45
C GLN A 103 -5.05 9.91 13.84
N TYR A 104 -5.05 10.05 12.53
CA TYR A 104 -4.23 11.07 11.89
C TYR A 104 -4.86 12.46 11.98
N ARG A 105 -6.14 12.54 12.28
CA ARG A 105 -6.75 13.84 12.55
C ARG A 105 -6.26 14.39 13.87
N GLU A 106 -6.09 13.50 14.86
CA GLU A 106 -5.62 13.93 16.15
C GLU A 106 -4.12 14.06 16.20
N THR A 107 -3.39 13.18 15.60
CA THR A 107 -1.94 13.21 15.63
C THR A 107 -1.44 12.96 14.22
N PRO A 108 -1.22 14.01 13.45
CA PRO A 108 -0.74 13.81 12.07
C PRO A 108 0.58 13.07 12.06
N PRO A 109 0.80 12.24 11.05
CA PRO A 109 2.06 11.50 10.98
C PRO A 109 3.22 12.46 10.74
N PRO A 110 4.37 12.18 11.32
CA PRO A 110 5.51 13.08 11.12
C PRO A 110 6.08 13.04 9.70
N GLY A 111 5.84 11.97 8.98
CA GLY A 111 6.45 11.81 7.66
C GLY A 111 7.81 11.17 7.77
N PRO A 112 8.50 10.97 6.67
CA PRO A 112 8.15 11.44 5.33
C PRO A 112 7.00 10.67 4.71
N VAL A 113 6.63 11.06 3.51
CA VAL A 113 5.53 10.45 2.79
C VAL A 113 6.10 9.62 1.65
N ILE A 114 5.56 8.43 1.48
CA ILE A 114 5.89 7.59 0.34
C ILE A 114 4.76 7.77 -0.67
N VAL A 115 5.11 8.23 -1.85
CA VAL A 115 4.15 8.46 -2.93
C VAL A 115 4.37 7.39 -3.98
N VAL A 116 3.35 6.60 -4.25
CA VAL A 116 3.44 5.52 -5.24
C VAL A 116 2.62 5.90 -6.46
N GLU A 117 3.30 5.96 -7.62
CA GLU A 117 2.63 6.21 -8.85
C GLU A 117 2.26 4.85 -9.39
N ILE A 118 1.00 4.55 -9.51
CA ILE A 118 0.51 3.21 -9.84
C ILE A 118 0.68 2.96 -11.32
N GLU A 119 1.34 1.87 -11.66
CA GLU A 119 1.58 1.48 -13.04
C GLU A 119 0.78 0.27 -13.45
N GLY A 120 0.32 -0.52 -12.52
CA GLY A 120 -0.46 -1.71 -12.82
C GLY A 120 -1.34 -2.11 -11.65
N ARG A 121 -2.47 -2.73 -11.95
CA ARG A 121 -3.40 -3.19 -10.93
C ARG A 121 -3.89 -4.57 -11.27
N ALA A 122 -4.17 -5.36 -10.25
CA ALA A 122 -4.77 -6.67 -10.38
C ALA A 122 -5.71 -6.86 -9.22
N ALA A 123 -6.75 -7.64 -9.41
CA ALA A 123 -7.71 -7.90 -8.33
C ALA A 123 -8.43 -9.20 -8.59
N TRP A 124 -8.94 -9.79 -7.53
CA TRP A 124 -9.69 -11.03 -7.59
C TRP A 124 -10.72 -11.00 -6.47
N HIS A 125 -11.90 -11.55 -6.72
CA HIS A 125 -12.84 -11.78 -5.64
C HIS A 125 -13.58 -13.08 -5.88
N ALA A 126 -13.95 -13.73 -4.80
CA ALA A 126 -14.65 -15.00 -4.87
C ALA A 126 -16.10 -14.78 -5.20
N GLY A 127 -16.72 -15.84 -5.62
CA GLY A 127 -18.17 -15.84 -5.73
C GLY A 127 -18.78 -15.28 -6.96
N GLU A 128 -18.14 -14.47 -7.73
CA GLU A 128 -18.66 -13.92 -8.84
C GLU A 128 -18.99 -14.93 -9.77
N THR A 129 -18.49 -15.71 -10.32
CA THR A 129 -18.94 -16.73 -11.18
C THR A 129 -18.35 -18.00 -10.74
N GLY A 130 -17.74 -17.93 -9.68
CA GLY A 130 -17.17 -19.10 -9.23
C GLY A 130 -16.01 -19.57 -9.93
N GLU A 131 -15.59 -18.95 -10.76
CA GLU A 131 -14.59 -19.44 -11.45
C GLU A 131 -13.42 -19.41 -10.99
N ARG A 132 -12.59 -19.37 -11.24
CA ARG A 132 -11.45 -19.55 -11.06
C ARG A 132 -10.83 -18.84 -10.34
N HIS A 133 -10.16 -19.13 -9.76
CA HIS A 133 -9.49 -18.54 -8.94
C HIS A 133 -8.24 -18.21 -9.39
N GLY A 134 -7.66 -17.25 -9.09
CA GLY A 134 -6.41 -16.84 -9.39
C GLY A 134 -6.21 -16.41 -10.73
N SER A 135 -7.14 -16.51 -11.51
CA SER A 135 -6.96 -16.16 -12.81
C SER A 135 -7.50 -14.85 -12.97
N VAL A 136 -6.89 -13.85 -12.56
CA VAL A 136 -7.33 -12.50 -12.74
C VAL A 136 -6.54 -11.92 -13.86
N PRO A 137 -7.16 -11.27 -14.82
CA PRO A 137 -6.45 -10.69 -15.93
C PRO A 137 -5.35 -9.76 -15.43
N GLY A 138 -4.18 -9.91 -15.98
CA GLY A 138 -3.08 -9.05 -15.60
C GLY A 138 -2.33 -9.50 -14.38
N VAL A 139 -2.75 -10.57 -13.76
CA VAL A 139 -2.07 -11.04 -12.61
C VAL A 139 -1.15 -12.15 -12.99
N GLU A 140 0.04 -12.09 -12.49
CA GLU A 140 0.94 -13.11 -12.77
C GLU A 140 0.74 -14.16 -11.81
N PRO A 141 0.74 -15.36 -12.12
CA PRO A 141 0.51 -16.46 -11.21
C PRO A 141 1.52 -16.49 -10.09
#